data_ec4b40c434d6326eacc53bed06e5e631
#
_entry.id   ec4b40c434d6326eacc53bed06e5e631
#
_cell.length_a   1.000
_cell.length_b   1.000
_cell.length_c   1.000
_cell.angle_alpha   90.00
_cell.angle_beta   90.00
_cell.angle_gamma   90.00
#
_symmetry.space_group_name_H-M   'P 1'
#
loop_
_entity.id
_entity.type
_entity.pdbx_description
1 polymer ?
#
loop_
_entity_poly.entity_id
_entity_poly.type
_entity_poly.pdbx_seq_one_letter_code
_entity_poly.pdbx_strand_id
1 'polypeptide(L)'
;MNVDNERNSRRFESVYSKKVRAGKRRTYFFDVRRTKGDDFYLTLTESTKRFNSEGYERHKIFLYKEDFNRFLSSLEEVIDYVKTELMPEYDYDEYTRRHEEYEAELAAKQNEEDDDDDSKTEVGEDDMSW
;
A
#
# COMPACT_ATOMS: atom_id res chain seq x y z
N MET A 1 21.49 -21.85 3.86
CA MET A 1 21.66 -21.29 4.68
C MET A 1 20.66 -20.58 5.36
N ASN A 2 20.26 -21.00 6.42
CA ASN A 2 19.23 -20.39 7.18
C ASN A 2 19.62 -19.05 7.68
N VAL A 3 20.85 -18.88 7.99
CA VAL A 3 21.29 -17.61 8.53
C VAL A 3 21.10 -16.53 7.51
N ASP A 4 21.45 -16.80 6.27
CA ASP A 4 21.28 -15.82 5.25
C ASP A 4 19.83 -15.52 5.02
N ASN A 5 18.99 -16.50 5.06
CA ASN A 5 17.58 -16.28 4.88
C ASN A 5 17.01 -15.41 5.99
N GLU A 6 17.41 -15.68 7.20
CA GLU A 6 16.91 -14.88 8.28
C GLU A 6 17.36 -13.45 8.18
N ARG A 7 18.61 -13.25 7.77
CA ARG A 7 19.11 -11.92 7.65
C ARG A 7 18.36 -11.19 6.55
N ASN A 8 18.09 -11.85 5.44
CA ASN A 8 17.35 -11.23 4.37
C ASN A 8 15.94 -10.91 4.81
N SER A 9 15.31 -11.79 5.52
CA SER A 9 13.98 -11.52 6.00
C SER A 9 13.95 -10.30 6.87
N ARG A 10 14.89 -10.19 7.80
CA ARG A 10 14.90 -9.05 8.65
C ARG A 10 15.16 -7.80 7.88
N ARG A 11 16.01 -7.86 6.87
CA ARG A 11 16.30 -6.70 6.10
C ARG A 11 15.08 -6.22 5.36
N PHE A 12 14.21 -7.14 4.90
CA PHE A 12 13.05 -6.74 4.15
C PHE A 12 11.84 -6.50 5.02
N GLU A 13 11.94 -6.74 6.29
CA GLU A 13 10.84 -6.46 7.16
C GLU A 13 10.68 -4.97 7.34
N SER A 14 9.45 -4.49 7.32
CA SER A 14 9.19 -3.10 7.54
C SER A 14 8.94 -2.83 8.98
N VAL A 15 9.42 -1.71 9.44
CA VAL A 15 9.10 -1.28 10.78
C VAL A 15 7.66 -0.78 10.82
N TYR A 16 7.20 -0.22 9.71
CA TYR A 16 5.84 0.28 9.61
C TYR A 16 5.48 0.24 8.13
N SER A 17 4.28 -0.17 7.81
CA SER A 17 3.87 -0.28 6.43
C SER A 17 2.49 0.26 6.23
N LYS A 18 2.26 0.85 5.08
CA LYS A 18 0.94 1.29 4.69
C LYS A 18 0.70 0.88 3.27
N LYS A 19 -0.51 0.36 3.00
CA LYS A 19 -0.83 -0.12 1.69
C LYS A 19 -2.02 0.67 1.17
N VAL A 20 -1.95 1.09 -0.09
CA VAL A 20 -3.03 1.84 -0.71
C VAL A 20 -3.40 1.14 -1.99
N ARG A 21 -4.64 0.66 -2.07
CA ARG A 21 -5.08 0.02 -3.27
C ARG A 21 -5.56 1.04 -4.24
N ALA A 22 -5.19 0.89 -5.48
CA ALA A 22 -5.51 1.87 -6.50
C ALA A 22 -6.19 1.15 -7.65
N GLY A 23 -7.26 0.48 -7.37
CA GLY A 23 -7.98 -0.24 -8.41
C GLY A 23 -7.73 -1.72 -8.30
N LYS A 24 -8.14 -2.47 -9.30
CA LYS A 24 -8.09 -3.90 -9.21
C LYS A 24 -6.71 -4.46 -9.47
N ARG A 25 -5.88 -3.71 -10.16
CA ARG A 25 -4.59 -4.25 -10.54
C ARG A 25 -3.40 -3.56 -9.90
N ARG A 26 -3.55 -2.41 -9.29
CA ARG A 26 -2.42 -1.64 -8.79
C ARG A 26 -2.52 -1.41 -7.30
N THR A 27 -1.42 -1.52 -6.63
CA THR A 27 -1.33 -1.25 -5.20
C THR A 27 -0.05 -0.51 -4.92
N TYR A 28 -0.11 0.46 -4.03
CA TYR A 28 1.08 1.17 -3.61
C TYR A 28 1.41 0.75 -2.18
N PHE A 29 2.68 0.51 -1.95
CA PHE A 29 3.15 0.14 -0.62
C PHE A 29 4.12 1.20 -0.13
N PHE A 30 3.93 1.63 1.09
CA PHE A 30 4.82 2.60 1.71
C PHE A 30 5.41 1.91 2.92
N ASP A 31 6.70 1.62 2.87
CA ASP A 31 7.34 0.85 3.92
C ASP A 31 8.45 1.64 4.57
N VAL A 32 8.51 1.60 5.88
CA VAL A 32 9.60 2.21 6.62
C VAL A 32 10.62 1.11 6.92
N ARG A 33 11.84 1.33 6.49
CA ARG A 33 12.91 0.34 6.62
C ARG A 33 14.00 0.87 7.53
N ARG A 34 14.65 -0.04 8.23
CA ARG A 34 15.70 0.33 9.14
C ARG A 34 17.05 0.05 8.51
N THR A 35 18.00 0.95 8.66
CA THR A 35 19.34 0.70 8.18
C THR A 35 20.14 0.01 9.28
N LYS A 36 21.35 -0.37 8.95
CA LYS A 36 22.21 -0.99 9.94
C LYS A 36 22.54 -0.06 11.06
N GLY A 37 22.60 1.24 10.82
CA GLY A 37 22.97 2.18 11.86
C GLY A 37 21.79 2.74 12.62
N ASP A 38 20.66 2.03 12.61
CA ASP A 38 19.50 2.50 13.33
C ASP A 38 18.95 3.79 12.75
N ASP A 39 19.11 3.96 11.49
CA ASP A 39 18.46 5.05 10.80
C ASP A 39 17.33 4.46 9.99
N PHE A 40 16.55 5.29 9.34
CA PHE A 40 15.39 4.80 8.62
C PHE A 40 15.27 5.47 7.26
N TYR A 41 14.69 4.74 6.34
CA TYR A 41 14.37 5.29 5.03
C TYR A 41 13.05 4.67 4.59
N LEU A 42 12.49 5.18 3.51
CA LEU A 42 11.24 4.66 3.01
C LEU A 42 11.45 3.97 1.69
N THR A 43 10.61 2.97 1.42
CA THR A 43 10.52 2.44 0.07
C THR A 43 9.07 2.61 -0.36
N LEU A 44 8.90 3.13 -1.57
CA LEU A 44 7.59 3.26 -2.15
C LEU A 44 7.53 2.31 -3.32
N THR A 45 6.60 1.41 -3.30
CA THR A 45 6.52 0.37 -4.32
C THR A 45 5.17 0.43 -5.01
N GLU A 46 5.22 0.45 -6.33
CA GLU A 46 4.00 0.32 -7.11
C GLU A 46 3.97 -1.12 -7.61
N SER A 47 2.92 -1.84 -7.32
CA SER A 47 2.78 -3.23 -7.74
C SER A 47 1.57 -3.31 -8.65
N THR A 48 1.76 -3.83 -9.85
CA THR A 48 0.69 -3.92 -10.83
C THR A 48 0.58 -5.34 -11.33
N LYS A 49 -0.63 -5.86 -11.33
CA LYS A 49 -0.84 -7.21 -11.82
C LYS A 49 -0.74 -7.22 -13.32
N ARG A 50 -0.08 -8.24 -13.88
CA ARG A 50 0.12 -8.28 -15.32
C ARG A 50 -1.15 -8.68 -16.03
N PHE A 51 -1.29 -8.19 -17.26
CA PHE A 51 -2.47 -8.51 -18.02
C PHE A 51 -2.41 -9.90 -18.59
N ASN A 52 -1.32 -10.22 -19.26
CA ASN A 52 -1.25 -11.40 -20.06
C ASN A 52 -0.51 -12.56 -19.43
N SER A 53 -0.04 -12.43 -18.24
CA SER A 53 0.69 -13.52 -17.62
C SER A 53 0.47 -13.42 -16.14
N GLU A 54 0.92 -14.41 -15.42
CA GLU A 54 0.76 -14.37 -14.00
C GLU A 54 1.83 -13.51 -13.38
N GLY A 55 1.60 -13.07 -12.20
CA GLY A 55 2.59 -12.32 -11.48
C GLY A 55 2.33 -10.85 -11.51
N TYR A 56 3.26 -10.12 -10.94
CA TYR A 56 3.15 -8.71 -10.77
C TYR A 56 4.40 -8.01 -11.26
N GLU A 57 4.23 -6.79 -11.71
CA GLU A 57 5.34 -5.94 -12.02
C GLU A 57 5.48 -4.98 -10.88
N ARG A 58 6.67 -4.80 -10.36
CA ARG A 58 6.89 -3.93 -9.23
C ARG A 58 7.96 -2.91 -9.55
N HIS A 59 7.68 -1.68 -9.16
CA HIS A 59 8.64 -0.59 -9.32
C HIS A 59 8.80 0.05 -7.96
N LYS A 60 10.04 0.19 -7.52
CA LYS A 60 10.30 0.65 -6.18
C LYS A 60 11.24 1.83 -6.21
N ILE A 61 10.97 2.82 -5.42
CA ILE A 61 11.91 3.91 -5.24
C ILE A 61 12.26 3.99 -3.77
N PHE A 62 13.44 4.48 -3.52
CA PHE A 62 13.95 4.62 -2.17
C PHE A 62 13.94 6.10 -1.84
N LEU A 63 13.43 6.45 -0.68
CA LEU A 63 13.35 7.84 -0.28
C LEU A 63 14.05 7.98 1.06
N TYR A 64 15.04 8.83 1.12
CA TYR A 64 15.86 8.97 2.31
C TYR A 64 15.44 10.19 3.10
N LYS A 65 15.72 10.18 4.40
CA LYS A 65 15.16 11.18 5.30
C LYS A 65 15.56 12.58 4.91
N GLU A 66 16.75 12.74 4.32
CA GLU A 66 17.19 14.06 3.94
C GLU A 66 16.31 14.67 2.87
N ASP A 67 15.56 13.84 2.16
CA ASP A 67 14.76 14.30 1.05
C ASP A 67 13.28 14.30 1.36
N PHE A 68 12.89 13.91 2.55
CA PHE A 68 11.48 13.75 2.87
C PHE A 68 10.69 15.02 2.58
N ASN A 69 11.11 16.12 3.12
CA ASN A 69 10.32 17.34 2.99
C ASN A 69 10.26 17.86 1.57
N ARG A 70 11.39 17.80 0.88
CA ARG A 70 11.40 18.28 -0.51
C ARG A 70 10.58 17.40 -1.40
N PHE A 71 10.66 16.10 -1.18
CA PHE A 71 9.89 15.16 -1.99
C PHE A 71 8.41 15.38 -1.75
N LEU A 72 7.99 15.44 -0.50
CA LEU A 72 6.59 15.59 -0.19
C LEU A 72 6.05 16.92 -0.71
N SER A 73 6.77 17.98 -0.50
CA SER A 73 6.33 19.28 -0.94
C SER A 73 6.21 19.35 -2.45
N SER A 74 7.17 18.78 -3.16
CA SER A 74 7.11 18.80 -4.61
C SER A 74 5.97 17.93 -5.13
N LEU A 75 5.76 16.79 -4.50
CA LEU A 75 4.67 15.92 -4.91
C LEU A 75 3.33 16.62 -4.71
N GLU A 76 3.15 17.28 -3.59
CA GLU A 76 1.93 18.01 -3.33
C GLU A 76 1.74 19.12 -4.36
N GLU A 77 2.80 19.80 -4.70
CA GLU A 77 2.70 20.92 -5.64
C GLU A 77 2.26 20.45 -7.02
N VAL A 78 2.85 19.37 -7.51
CA VAL A 78 2.49 18.92 -8.85
C VAL A 78 1.10 18.27 -8.85
N ILE A 79 0.72 17.62 -7.78
CA ILE A 79 -0.62 17.07 -7.68
C ILE A 79 -1.64 18.22 -7.65
N ASP A 80 -1.36 19.26 -6.88
CA ASP A 80 -2.26 20.40 -6.84
C ASP A 80 -2.39 21.07 -8.18
N TYR A 81 -1.31 21.16 -8.92
CA TYR A 81 -1.38 21.76 -10.25
C TYR A 81 -2.35 20.99 -11.13
N VAL A 82 -2.30 19.67 -11.10
CA VAL A 82 -3.23 18.89 -11.88
C VAL A 82 -4.66 19.11 -11.39
N LYS A 83 -4.86 19.09 -10.06
CA LYS A 83 -6.21 19.20 -9.51
C LYS A 83 -6.84 20.55 -9.78
N THR A 84 -6.06 21.61 -9.75
CA THR A 84 -6.63 22.94 -9.86
C THR A 84 -6.55 23.51 -11.25
N GLU A 85 -5.49 23.20 -12.00
CA GLU A 85 -5.31 23.84 -13.29
C GLU A 85 -5.64 22.94 -14.48
N LEU A 86 -5.35 21.67 -14.40
CA LEU A 86 -5.51 20.83 -15.56
C LEU A 86 -6.79 20.02 -15.53
N MET A 87 -7.15 19.47 -14.39
CA MET A 87 -8.33 18.61 -14.30
C MET A 87 -9.13 18.96 -13.06
N PRO A 88 -9.63 20.18 -12.96
CA PRO A 88 -10.34 20.57 -11.74
C PRO A 88 -11.70 19.93 -11.58
N GLU A 89 -12.26 19.38 -12.64
CA GLU A 89 -13.59 18.82 -12.53
C GLU A 89 -13.61 17.33 -12.23
N TYR A 90 -12.46 16.71 -12.17
CA TYR A 90 -12.43 15.30 -11.87
C TYR A 90 -12.70 15.08 -10.37
N ASP A 91 -13.46 14.05 -10.05
CA ASP A 91 -13.79 13.76 -8.66
C ASP A 91 -12.65 12.93 -8.07
N TYR A 92 -11.74 13.59 -7.38
CA TYR A 92 -10.56 12.91 -6.86
C TYR A 92 -10.87 12.06 -5.64
N ASP A 93 -12.08 12.15 -5.10
CA ASP A 93 -12.41 11.37 -3.94
C ASP A 93 -13.29 10.17 -4.26
N GLU A 94 -13.61 9.98 -5.53
CA GLU A 94 -14.56 8.93 -5.88
C GLU A 94 -14.05 7.54 -5.49
N TYR A 95 -12.81 7.24 -5.84
CA TYR A 95 -12.30 5.91 -5.58
C TYR A 95 -11.99 5.72 -4.10
N THR A 96 -11.62 6.77 -3.40
CA THR A 96 -11.42 6.68 -1.97
C THR A 96 -12.74 6.37 -1.28
N ARG A 97 -13.81 7.02 -1.68
CA ARG A 97 -15.11 6.74 -1.08
C ARG A 97 -15.54 5.30 -1.36
N ARG A 98 -15.34 4.82 -2.57
CA ARG A 98 -15.70 3.46 -2.90
C ARG A 98 -14.91 2.45 -2.08
N HIS A 99 -13.64 2.73 -1.91
CA HIS A 99 -12.79 1.82 -1.16
C HIS A 99 -13.21 1.78 0.31
N GLU A 100 -13.52 2.93 0.87
CA GLU A 100 -13.94 3.00 2.25
C GLU A 100 -15.26 2.29 2.44
N GLU A 101 -16.18 2.43 1.48
CA GLU A 101 -17.45 1.74 1.58
C GLU A 101 -17.26 0.24 1.51
N TYR A 102 -16.39 -0.21 0.62
CA TYR A 102 -16.14 -1.64 0.48
C TYR A 102 -15.53 -2.20 1.76
N GLU A 103 -14.60 -1.49 2.35
CA GLU A 103 -13.97 -1.96 3.58
C GLU A 103 -14.98 -1.97 4.72
N ALA A 104 -15.87 -1.00 4.76
CA ALA A 104 -16.87 -0.98 5.80
C ALA A 104 -17.82 -2.16 5.65
N GLU A 105 -18.18 -2.50 4.42
CA GLU A 105 -19.04 -3.66 4.19
C GLU A 105 -18.35 -4.94 4.62
N LEU A 106 -17.08 -5.07 4.32
CA LEU A 106 -16.37 -6.27 4.71
C LEU A 106 -16.28 -6.38 6.22
N ALA A 107 -16.03 -5.27 6.90
CA ALA A 107 -15.97 -5.29 8.35
C ALA A 107 -17.32 -5.66 8.95
N ALA A 108 -18.40 -5.13 8.38
CA ALA A 108 -19.72 -5.47 8.88
C ALA A 108 -20.02 -6.93 8.69
N LYS A 109 -19.65 -7.49 7.54
CA LYS A 109 -19.88 -8.90 7.31
C LYS A 109 -19.07 -9.75 8.27
N GLN A 110 -17.84 -9.35 8.52
CA GLN A 110 -17.02 -10.12 9.42
C GLN A 110 -17.59 -10.08 10.82
N ASN A 111 -18.10 -8.96 11.27
CA ASN A 111 -18.69 -8.87 12.56
C ASN A 111 -19.92 -9.77 12.67
N GLU A 112 -20.72 -9.82 11.63
CA GLU A 112 -21.89 -10.66 11.64
C GLU A 112 -21.49 -12.12 11.71
N GLU A 113 -20.49 -12.50 10.95
CA GLU A 113 -20.04 -13.87 10.97
C GLU A 113 -19.47 -14.24 12.30
N ASP A 114 -18.71 -13.36 12.91
CA ASP A 114 -18.16 -13.63 14.21
C ASP A 114 -19.27 -13.82 15.23
N ASP A 115 -20.30 -13.01 15.15
CA ASP A 115 -21.39 -13.17 16.08
C ASP A 115 -22.08 -14.51 15.88
N ASP A 116 -22.30 -14.92 14.65
CA ASP A 116 -23.01 -16.14 14.40
C ASP A 116 -22.16 -17.35 14.72
N ASP A 117 -20.92 -17.40 14.38
CA ASP A 117 -20.18 -18.61 14.48
C ASP A 117 -18.83 -18.35 14.90
N ASP A 118 -18.59 -18.66 16.11
CA ASP A 118 -17.28 -18.38 16.55
C ASP A 118 -16.36 -19.39 16.05
N SER A 119 -16.77 -20.41 15.52
CA SER A 119 -15.79 -21.37 15.10
C SER A 119 -15.13 -20.92 13.84
N LYS A 120 -15.47 -19.95 13.27
CA LYS A 120 -15.00 -19.54 12.15
C LYS A 120 -13.66 -19.37 12.03
N THR A 121 -13.07 -19.29 11.19
CA THR A 121 -11.79 -19.21 11.20
C THR A 121 -11.28 -18.27 10.38
N GLU A 122 -10.38 -18.33 9.81
CA GLU A 122 -9.75 -17.44 9.19
C GLU A 122 -10.15 -17.05 8.05
N VAL A 123 -9.69 -16.13 7.62
CA VAL A 123 -10.10 -15.64 6.61
C VAL A 123 -9.13 -15.39 5.72
N GLY A 124 -9.16 -15.43 4.74
CA GLY A 124 -8.22 -15.25 3.88
C GLY A 124 -7.93 -13.99 3.60
N GLU A 125 -6.94 -13.66 3.75
CA GLU A 125 -6.66 -12.41 3.59
C GLU A 125 -6.37 -12.20 2.27
N ASP A 126 -6.30 -13.05 1.62
CA ASP A 126 -5.90 -12.92 0.38
C ASP A 126 -6.73 -12.18 -0.43
N ASP A 127 -7.68 -12.09 -0.16
CA ASP A 127 -8.52 -11.48 -0.89
C ASP A 127 -8.17 -10.27 -1.33
N MET A 128 -7.28 -9.84 -1.04
CA MET A 128 -6.95 -8.68 -1.41
C MET A 128 -6.63 -8.61 -2.77
N SER A 129 -6.77 -9.48 -3.48
CA SER A 129 -6.44 -9.34 -4.75
C SER A 129 -7.39 -8.52 -5.38
N TRP A 130 -7.21 -7.59 -5.86
CA TRP A 130 -8.10 -6.79 -6.53
C TRP A 130 -7.84 -6.72 -7.97
#